data_c6deafcb192da1c675d86641eb8807d5
#
_entry.id   c6deafcb192da1c675d86641eb8807d5
#
_cell.length_a   1.000
_cell.length_b   1.000
_cell.length_c   1.000
_cell.angle_alpha   90.00
_cell.angle_beta   90.00
_cell.angle_gamma   90.00
#
_symmetry.space_group_name_H-M   'P 1'
#
loop_
_entity.id
_entity.type
_entity.pdbx_description
1 polymer ?
#
loop_
_entity_poly.entity_id
_entity_poly.type
_entity_poly.pdbx_seq_one_letter_code
_entity_poly.pdbx_strand_id
1 'polypeptide(L)'
;MRKCLLSLALLAIAAPASALDLTITSTDGKPLALAMVTLKAERPLRAAGDDNGYPREGTEQRISPEITGFAGPDGQLNISYPEQGSLNLRVRIPGYKDLHQVGVASDARLELKLEAETDVAALAAQQPANAWFAALDFAGDDALRKTALEQCGFCHQQGSFYMRRERSIEEWEQVMQRMIGYGARPSSEMQQKLIETFNKGYTDLRNHPEKVHRAKPWEDQLAGSQITEWPIGDPFSQMHDLLLHSSGKIYIGDNLQDRLWEIDPKTGQTV
;
A
#
# COMPACT_ATOMS: atom_id res chain seq x y z
N MET A 1 -35.61 28.67 49.50
CA MET A 1 -35.34 27.27 49.13
C MET A 1 -34.46 27.25 47.88
N ARG A 2 -33.14 27.06 48.00
CA ARG A 2 -32.20 26.97 46.88
C ARG A 2 -32.08 25.49 46.50
N LYS A 3 -32.50 25.14 45.27
CA LYS A 3 -32.31 23.80 44.71
C LYS A 3 -30.88 23.67 44.20
N CYS A 4 -30.04 22.86 44.89
CA CYS A 4 -28.76 22.42 44.36
C CYS A 4 -29.03 21.37 43.28
N LEU A 5 -28.68 21.70 42.01
CA LEU A 5 -28.56 20.74 40.92
C LEU A 5 -27.17 20.12 41.03
N LEU A 6 -27.09 18.85 41.42
CA LEU A 6 -25.88 18.04 41.31
C LEU A 6 -25.75 17.63 39.82
N SER A 7 -24.77 18.23 39.13
CA SER A 7 -24.37 17.76 37.80
C SER A 7 -23.49 16.51 37.97
N LEU A 8 -24.01 15.34 37.64
CA LEU A 8 -23.22 14.12 37.51
C LEU A 8 -22.40 14.25 36.23
N ALA A 9 -21.10 14.52 36.39
CA ALA A 9 -20.16 14.38 35.29
C ALA A 9 -19.92 12.87 35.03
N LEU A 10 -20.46 12.33 33.93
CA LEU A 10 -20.06 11.02 33.44
C LEU A 10 -18.59 11.12 32.98
N LEU A 11 -17.66 10.60 33.78
CA LEU A 11 -16.32 10.27 33.28
C LEU A 11 -16.48 9.11 32.29
N ALA A 12 -16.35 9.41 31.02
CA ALA A 12 -16.11 8.37 30.01
C ALA A 12 -14.73 7.76 30.31
N ILE A 13 -14.72 6.58 30.95
CA ILE A 13 -13.52 5.76 31.07
C ILE A 13 -13.22 5.28 29.65
N ALA A 14 -12.22 5.90 29.00
CA ALA A 14 -11.67 5.34 27.76
C ALA A 14 -11.17 3.94 28.10
N ALA A 15 -11.78 2.91 27.51
CA ALA A 15 -11.25 1.56 27.59
C ALA A 15 -9.82 1.60 27.06
N PRO A 16 -8.85 0.93 27.71
CA PRO A 16 -7.50 0.84 27.20
C PRO A 16 -7.59 0.29 25.77
N ALA A 17 -6.88 0.93 24.84
CA ALA A 17 -6.76 0.39 23.49
C ALA A 17 -6.14 -1.01 23.62
N SER A 18 -6.88 -2.03 23.21
CA SER A 18 -6.34 -3.39 23.16
C SER A 18 -5.25 -3.44 22.11
N ALA A 19 -4.14 -4.09 22.45
CA ALA A 19 -3.01 -4.27 21.57
C ALA A 19 -2.72 -5.76 21.39
N LEU A 20 -2.38 -6.13 20.18
CA LEU A 20 -1.87 -7.48 19.89
C LEU A 20 -0.39 -7.51 20.21
N ASP A 21 0.03 -8.56 20.91
CA ASP A 21 1.44 -8.89 21.13
C ASP A 21 1.83 -10.02 20.18
N LEU A 22 2.74 -9.76 19.27
CA LEU A 22 3.12 -10.68 18.22
C LEU A 22 4.61 -11.05 18.34
N THR A 23 4.91 -12.33 18.19
CA THR A 23 6.27 -12.85 18.01
C THR A 23 6.35 -13.50 16.64
N ILE A 24 7.22 -12.99 15.76
CA ILE A 24 7.30 -13.39 14.36
C ILE A 24 8.66 -14.05 14.11
N THR A 25 8.64 -15.32 13.74
CA THR A 25 9.84 -16.11 13.47
C THR A 25 9.70 -16.88 12.16
N SER A 26 10.82 -17.31 11.62
CA SER A 26 10.84 -18.34 10.58
C SER A 26 10.52 -19.73 11.19
N THR A 27 10.26 -20.70 10.34
CA THR A 27 9.98 -22.09 10.78
C THR A 27 11.14 -22.73 11.53
N ASP A 28 12.38 -22.27 11.31
CA ASP A 28 13.58 -22.69 12.05
C ASP A 28 13.84 -21.87 13.33
N GLY A 29 12.90 -20.99 13.70
CA GLY A 29 12.93 -20.21 14.96
C GLY A 29 13.75 -18.92 14.92
N LYS A 30 14.25 -18.49 13.76
CA LYS A 30 14.97 -17.23 13.63
C LYS A 30 13.99 -16.05 13.70
N PRO A 31 14.26 -15.02 14.52
CA PRO A 31 13.45 -13.78 14.52
C PRO A 31 13.41 -13.11 13.16
N LEU A 32 12.23 -12.63 12.77
CA LEU A 32 12.02 -11.95 11.49
C LEU A 32 11.87 -10.45 11.70
N ALA A 33 13.01 -9.77 11.77
CA ALA A 33 13.06 -8.30 11.84
C ALA A 33 12.37 -7.65 10.62
N LEU A 34 11.67 -6.53 10.87
CA LEU A 34 10.95 -5.77 9.86
C LEU A 34 9.81 -6.54 9.15
N ALA A 35 9.36 -7.67 9.71
CA ALA A 35 8.14 -8.29 9.23
C ALA A 35 6.97 -7.29 9.32
N MET A 36 6.30 -7.08 8.21
CA MET A 36 5.16 -6.17 8.09
C MET A 36 3.89 -6.88 8.52
N VAL A 37 3.22 -6.39 9.54
CA VAL A 37 1.93 -6.91 10.00
C VAL A 37 0.84 -5.92 9.67
N THR A 38 -0.08 -6.30 8.79
CA THR A 38 -1.25 -5.50 8.45
C THR A 38 -2.48 -6.06 9.15
N LEU A 39 -3.19 -5.20 9.86
CA LEU A 39 -4.46 -5.48 10.54
C LEU A 39 -5.60 -4.79 9.79
N LYS A 40 -6.71 -5.50 9.66
CA LYS A 40 -7.99 -4.99 9.14
C LYS A 40 -9.12 -5.50 10.02
N ALA A 41 -10.17 -4.71 10.20
CA ALA A 41 -11.41 -5.27 10.76
C ALA A 41 -11.92 -6.42 9.88
N GLU A 42 -12.40 -7.50 10.47
CA GLU A 42 -13.02 -8.61 9.73
C GLU A 42 -14.26 -8.14 8.96
N ARG A 43 -14.99 -7.19 9.55
CA ARG A 43 -16.14 -6.51 8.95
C ARG A 43 -15.90 -5.01 8.92
N PRO A 44 -15.10 -4.51 7.96
CA PRO A 44 -14.72 -3.11 7.94
C PRO A 44 -15.92 -2.21 7.63
N LEU A 45 -15.97 -1.07 8.30
CA LEU A 45 -16.84 0.02 7.91
C LEU A 45 -16.36 0.58 6.57
N ARG A 46 -17.26 0.84 5.67
CA ARG A 46 -17.03 1.47 4.38
C ARG A 46 -17.98 2.64 4.21
N ALA A 47 -17.57 3.61 3.41
CA ALA A 47 -18.49 4.64 2.99
C ALA A 47 -19.66 3.98 2.26
N ALA A 48 -20.89 4.20 2.76
CA ALA A 48 -22.08 3.64 2.15
C ALA A 48 -22.46 4.45 0.91
N GLY A 49 -22.71 3.77 -0.21
CA GLY A 49 -23.27 4.39 -1.40
C GLY A 49 -24.78 4.72 -1.23
N ASP A 50 -25.30 5.53 -2.15
CA ASP A 50 -26.72 5.61 -2.43
C ASP A 50 -27.21 4.32 -3.13
N ASP A 51 -28.49 4.28 -3.54
CA ASP A 51 -29.07 3.13 -4.25
C ASP A 51 -28.41 2.83 -5.61
N ASN A 52 -27.59 3.78 -6.13
CA ASN A 52 -26.81 3.65 -7.35
C ASN A 52 -25.34 3.23 -7.09
N GLY A 53 -24.97 2.97 -5.84
CA GLY A 53 -23.61 2.62 -5.44
C GLY A 53 -22.70 3.82 -5.17
N TYR A 54 -23.22 5.04 -5.27
CA TYR A 54 -22.44 6.25 -4.98
C TYR A 54 -22.54 6.62 -3.50
N PRO A 55 -21.45 7.12 -2.88
CA PRO A 55 -21.53 7.70 -1.55
C PRO A 55 -22.57 8.82 -1.51
N ARG A 56 -23.32 8.89 -0.43
CA ARG A 56 -24.29 9.99 -0.22
C ARG A 56 -23.55 11.28 -0.03
N GLU A 57 -23.74 12.20 -0.94
CA GLU A 57 -23.14 13.52 -0.91
C GLU A 57 -23.45 14.26 0.39
N GLY A 58 -22.43 14.86 1.01
CA GLY A 58 -22.56 15.64 2.23
C GLY A 58 -22.90 14.84 3.49
N THR A 59 -22.90 13.50 3.45
CA THR A 59 -23.17 12.66 4.62
C THR A 59 -21.84 12.22 5.25
N GLU A 60 -21.62 12.59 6.52
CA GLU A 60 -20.47 12.08 7.26
C GLU A 60 -20.55 10.57 7.43
N GLN A 61 -19.47 9.90 7.13
CA GLN A 61 -19.33 8.45 7.23
C GLN A 61 -18.02 8.11 7.92
N ARG A 62 -17.93 6.91 8.46
CA ARG A 62 -16.71 6.41 9.06
C ARG A 62 -16.18 5.23 8.26
N ILE A 63 -14.88 5.21 8.06
CA ILE A 63 -14.16 4.13 7.38
C ILE A 63 -13.26 3.43 8.40
N SER A 64 -13.23 2.11 8.36
CA SER A 64 -12.26 1.34 9.13
C SER A 64 -10.87 1.43 8.48
N PRO A 65 -9.80 1.73 9.22
CA PRO A 65 -8.46 1.77 8.66
C PRO A 65 -7.89 0.39 8.38
N GLU A 66 -6.81 0.36 7.60
CA GLU A 66 -5.83 -0.72 7.59
C GLU A 66 -4.58 -0.22 8.32
N ILE A 67 -4.10 -0.98 9.31
CA ILE A 67 -2.96 -0.59 10.12
C ILE A 67 -1.82 -1.56 9.84
N THR A 68 -0.67 -1.03 9.42
CA THR A 68 0.55 -1.84 9.23
C THR A 68 1.62 -1.40 10.21
N GLY A 69 2.13 -2.33 11.02
CA GLY A 69 3.29 -2.17 11.88
C GLY A 69 4.47 -3.00 11.40
N PHE A 70 5.67 -2.71 11.92
CA PHE A 70 6.92 -3.39 11.57
C PHE A 70 7.55 -3.99 12.82
N ALA A 71 7.85 -5.28 12.76
CA ALA A 71 8.50 -5.99 13.86
C ALA A 71 9.90 -5.45 14.15
N GLY A 72 10.26 -5.45 15.42
CA GLY A 72 11.61 -5.11 15.87
C GLY A 72 12.67 -6.14 15.46
N PRO A 73 13.96 -5.88 15.79
CA PRO A 73 15.07 -6.78 15.46
C PRO A 73 14.91 -8.19 16.07
N ASP A 74 14.18 -8.30 17.16
CA ASP A 74 13.85 -9.54 17.87
C ASP A 74 12.60 -10.26 17.34
N GLY A 75 11.99 -9.74 16.28
CA GLY A 75 10.74 -10.25 15.70
C GLY A 75 9.49 -9.92 16.53
N GLN A 76 9.61 -9.06 17.55
CA GLN A 76 8.48 -8.64 18.38
C GLN A 76 7.75 -7.44 17.77
N LEU A 77 6.43 -7.43 17.91
CA LEU A 77 5.59 -6.31 17.54
C LEU A 77 4.41 -6.18 18.50
N ASN A 78 4.25 -5.00 19.10
CA ASN A 78 3.03 -4.61 19.78
C ASN A 78 2.27 -3.64 18.87
N ILE A 79 1.03 -3.96 18.49
CA ILE A 79 0.25 -3.18 17.54
C ILE A 79 -1.21 -3.07 17.98
N SER A 80 -1.73 -1.84 17.98
CA SER A 80 -3.11 -1.56 18.34
C SER A 80 -3.98 -1.33 17.13
N TYR A 81 -5.25 -1.73 17.22
CA TYR A 81 -6.26 -1.41 16.24
C TYR A 81 -7.37 -0.56 16.90
N PRO A 82 -7.86 0.52 16.24
CA PRO A 82 -8.74 1.51 16.91
C PRO A 82 -10.16 1.02 17.13
N GLU A 83 -10.57 -0.07 16.50
CA GLU A 83 -11.92 -0.62 16.61
C GLU A 83 -11.89 -1.94 17.39
N GLN A 84 -12.94 -2.18 18.16
CA GLN A 84 -13.12 -3.44 18.87
C GLN A 84 -13.67 -4.49 17.91
N GLY A 85 -13.31 -5.74 18.13
CA GLY A 85 -13.85 -6.87 17.38
C GLY A 85 -12.78 -7.79 16.81
N SER A 86 -13.21 -8.59 15.86
CA SER A 86 -12.39 -9.58 15.19
C SER A 86 -11.61 -8.95 14.04
N LEU A 87 -10.34 -9.31 13.91
CA LEU A 87 -9.42 -8.75 12.93
C LEU A 87 -8.94 -9.83 11.94
N ASN A 88 -8.67 -9.41 10.72
CA ASN A 88 -7.86 -10.14 9.76
C ASN A 88 -6.42 -9.63 9.85
N LEU A 89 -5.49 -10.56 9.94
CA LEU A 89 -4.08 -10.30 10.05
C LEU A 89 -3.35 -10.86 8.85
N ARG A 90 -2.45 -10.06 8.26
CA ARG A 90 -1.52 -10.49 7.23
C ARG A 90 -0.09 -10.16 7.66
N VAL A 91 0.80 -11.15 7.59
CA VAL A 91 2.25 -10.96 7.83
C VAL A 91 3.00 -11.15 6.53
N ARG A 92 3.86 -10.20 6.20
CA ARG A 92 4.71 -10.18 5.01
C ARG A 92 6.15 -9.84 5.34
N ILE A 93 7.07 -10.52 4.72
CA ILE A 93 8.47 -10.12 4.67
C ILE A 93 9.11 -10.69 3.37
N PRO A 94 9.85 -9.90 2.58
CA PRO A 94 10.48 -10.42 1.38
C PRO A 94 11.38 -11.62 1.66
N GLY A 95 11.19 -12.71 0.93
CA GLY A 95 11.88 -13.98 1.12
C GLY A 95 11.10 -15.04 1.89
N TYR A 96 9.89 -14.72 2.33
CA TYR A 96 8.99 -15.65 3.02
C TYR A 96 7.61 -15.65 2.38
N LYS A 97 6.88 -16.75 2.54
CA LYS A 97 5.47 -16.83 2.15
C LYS A 97 4.63 -15.96 3.07
N ASP A 98 3.65 -15.27 2.49
CA ASP A 98 2.70 -14.48 3.28
C ASP A 98 1.89 -15.39 4.21
N LEU A 99 1.69 -14.95 5.46
CA LEU A 99 0.82 -15.61 6.42
C LEU A 99 -0.46 -14.79 6.58
N HIS A 100 -1.61 -15.45 6.53
CA HIS A 100 -2.92 -14.85 6.76
C HIS A 100 -3.63 -15.55 7.90
N GLN A 101 -4.21 -14.78 8.81
CA GLN A 101 -5.12 -15.27 9.84
C GLN A 101 -6.39 -14.43 9.86
N VAL A 102 -7.51 -15.06 10.07
CA VAL A 102 -8.84 -14.43 10.20
C VAL A 102 -9.40 -14.68 11.60
N GLY A 103 -10.27 -13.80 12.07
CA GLY A 103 -10.92 -13.98 13.35
C GLY A 103 -10.01 -13.75 14.57
N VAL A 104 -8.96 -12.94 14.43
CA VAL A 104 -8.00 -12.65 15.50
C VAL A 104 -8.59 -11.65 16.47
N ALA A 105 -8.56 -11.94 17.78
CA ALA A 105 -8.98 -10.99 18.79
C ALA A 105 -8.00 -9.80 18.90
N SER A 106 -8.52 -8.59 19.13
CA SER A 106 -7.72 -7.37 19.14
C SER A 106 -6.72 -7.24 20.30
N ASP A 107 -6.78 -8.15 21.26
CA ASP A 107 -5.89 -8.27 22.43
C ASP A 107 -5.10 -9.59 22.45
N ALA A 108 -5.06 -10.29 21.32
CA ALA A 108 -4.41 -11.61 21.24
C ALA A 108 -2.89 -11.52 21.42
N ARG A 109 -2.33 -12.59 21.99
CA ARG A 109 -0.89 -12.84 21.96
C ARG A 109 -0.62 -14.02 21.04
N LEU A 110 0.16 -13.81 19.96
CA LEU A 110 0.37 -14.80 18.92
C LEU A 110 1.85 -15.03 18.64
N GLU A 111 2.19 -16.31 18.46
CA GLU A 111 3.46 -16.74 17.89
C GLU A 111 3.22 -17.12 16.42
N LEU A 112 3.83 -16.39 15.50
CA LEU A 112 3.62 -16.53 14.06
C LEU A 112 4.90 -17.06 13.41
N LYS A 113 4.77 -18.15 12.64
CA LYS A 113 5.90 -18.78 11.96
C LYS A 113 5.72 -18.69 10.46
N LEU A 114 6.69 -18.09 9.77
CA LEU A 114 6.70 -17.96 8.34
C LEU A 114 7.62 -18.98 7.68
N GLU A 115 7.14 -19.59 6.62
CA GLU A 115 7.89 -20.49 5.76
C GLU A 115 8.69 -19.67 4.73
N ALA A 116 9.95 -20.03 4.50
CA ALA A 116 10.76 -19.41 3.46
C ALA A 116 10.13 -19.62 2.07
N GLU A 117 10.10 -18.58 1.25
CA GLU A 117 9.74 -18.69 -0.15
C GLU A 117 10.91 -19.26 -0.95
N THR A 118 10.63 -20.26 -1.77
CA THR A 118 11.63 -20.93 -2.60
C THR A 118 11.35 -20.80 -4.10
N ASP A 119 10.15 -20.36 -4.47
CA ASP A 119 9.81 -20.11 -5.85
C ASP A 119 10.44 -18.80 -6.32
N VAL A 120 11.27 -18.86 -7.36
CA VAL A 120 12.04 -17.71 -7.86
C VAL A 120 11.13 -16.61 -8.42
N ALA A 121 10.03 -16.98 -9.07
CA ALA A 121 9.08 -16.00 -9.59
C ALA A 121 8.31 -15.30 -8.46
N ALA A 122 7.92 -16.05 -7.41
CA ALA A 122 7.31 -15.48 -6.21
C ALA A 122 8.29 -14.54 -5.48
N LEU A 123 9.56 -14.92 -5.33
CA LEU A 123 10.60 -14.06 -4.76
C LEU A 123 10.78 -12.75 -5.56
N ALA A 124 10.81 -12.83 -6.88
CA ALA A 124 10.86 -11.65 -7.74
C ALA A 124 9.59 -10.80 -7.60
N ALA A 125 8.41 -11.42 -7.55
CA ALA A 125 7.13 -10.71 -7.40
C ALA A 125 7.04 -9.91 -6.09
N GLN A 126 7.72 -10.35 -5.03
CA GLN A 126 7.81 -9.65 -3.74
C GLN A 126 8.70 -8.40 -3.81
N GLN A 127 9.53 -8.25 -4.84
CA GLN A 127 10.44 -7.11 -4.94
C GLN A 127 9.68 -5.83 -5.33
N PRO A 128 10.12 -4.67 -4.82
CA PRO A 128 9.50 -3.39 -5.15
C PRO A 128 9.74 -2.99 -6.61
N ALA A 129 8.93 -2.08 -7.11
CA ALA A 129 8.95 -1.64 -8.50
C ALA A 129 10.33 -1.15 -8.98
N ASN A 130 11.06 -0.45 -8.12
CA ASN A 130 12.41 0.04 -8.44
C ASN A 130 13.43 -1.09 -8.66
N ALA A 131 13.29 -2.24 -7.99
CA ALA A 131 14.14 -3.40 -8.23
C ALA A 131 13.92 -3.99 -9.63
N TRP A 132 12.66 -4.07 -10.07
CA TRP A 132 12.31 -4.50 -11.42
C TRP A 132 12.80 -3.52 -12.49
N PHE A 133 12.67 -2.23 -12.27
CA PHE A 133 13.18 -1.22 -13.19
C PHE A 133 14.71 -1.23 -13.25
N ALA A 134 15.38 -1.40 -12.11
CA ALA A 134 16.84 -1.48 -12.03
C ALA A 134 17.42 -2.70 -12.75
N ALA A 135 16.63 -3.78 -12.88
CA ALA A 135 17.01 -5.01 -13.58
C ALA A 135 16.84 -4.92 -15.11
N LEU A 136 16.23 -3.86 -15.64
CA LEU A 136 16.12 -3.65 -17.08
C LEU A 136 17.49 -3.37 -17.69
N ASP A 137 17.76 -4.06 -18.80
CA ASP A 137 18.97 -3.83 -19.60
C ASP A 137 18.73 -2.70 -20.62
N PHE A 138 19.41 -1.57 -20.41
CA PHE A 138 19.44 -0.44 -21.34
C PHE A 138 20.59 -0.51 -22.35
N ALA A 139 21.26 -1.64 -22.45
CA ALA A 139 22.40 -1.88 -23.37
C ALA A 139 23.52 -0.82 -23.28
N GLY A 140 23.73 -0.26 -22.09
CA GLY A 140 24.73 0.80 -21.86
C GLY A 140 24.33 2.19 -22.38
N ASP A 141 23.09 2.37 -22.84
CA ASP A 141 22.56 3.69 -23.25
C ASP A 141 22.10 4.49 -22.02
N ASP A 142 23.02 5.25 -21.41
CA ASP A 142 22.75 6.08 -20.25
C ASP A 142 21.73 7.20 -20.56
N ALA A 143 21.71 7.72 -21.79
CA ALA A 143 20.74 8.74 -22.21
C ALA A 143 19.33 8.17 -22.26
N LEU A 144 19.17 6.94 -22.75
CA LEU A 144 17.90 6.23 -22.76
C LEU A 144 17.41 5.96 -21.34
N ARG A 145 18.29 5.46 -20.46
CA ARG A 145 17.97 5.23 -19.05
C ARG A 145 17.56 6.50 -18.33
N LYS A 146 18.29 7.59 -18.56
CA LYS A 146 17.98 8.91 -18.02
C LYS A 146 16.61 9.39 -18.51
N THR A 147 16.32 9.25 -19.81
CA THR A 147 15.02 9.59 -20.38
C THR A 147 13.89 8.78 -19.74
N ALA A 148 14.09 7.47 -19.52
CA ALA A 148 13.10 6.64 -18.83
C ALA A 148 12.82 7.13 -17.40
N LEU A 149 13.85 7.53 -16.66
CA LEU A 149 13.70 8.06 -15.30
C LEU A 149 12.97 9.42 -15.29
N GLU A 150 13.39 10.34 -16.15
CA GLU A 150 12.91 11.74 -16.15
C GLU A 150 11.53 11.88 -16.79
N GLN A 151 11.24 11.14 -17.85
CA GLN A 151 9.99 11.29 -18.62
C GLN A 151 8.91 10.27 -18.23
N CYS A 152 9.32 9.09 -17.80
CA CYS A 152 8.37 8.02 -17.44
C CYS A 152 8.27 7.84 -15.92
N GLY A 153 9.37 7.96 -15.19
CA GLY A 153 9.42 7.82 -13.73
C GLY A 153 8.82 9.00 -12.95
N PHE A 154 8.59 10.13 -13.63
CA PHE A 154 8.07 11.35 -13.00
C PHE A 154 6.66 11.17 -12.42
N CYS A 155 5.77 10.49 -13.13
CA CYS A 155 4.37 10.35 -12.74
C CYS A 155 4.09 9.08 -11.93
N HIS A 156 4.77 7.97 -12.24
CA HIS A 156 4.57 6.69 -11.55
C HIS A 156 5.79 5.77 -11.67
N GLN A 157 5.82 4.75 -10.81
CA GLN A 157 6.92 3.78 -10.78
C GLN A 157 6.92 2.89 -12.02
N GLN A 158 8.05 2.85 -12.73
CA GLN A 158 8.19 2.14 -14.00
C GLN A 158 8.30 0.61 -13.87
N GLY A 159 8.73 0.08 -12.74
CA GLY A 159 8.72 -1.37 -12.48
C GLY A 159 7.45 -1.88 -11.81
N SER A 160 6.37 -1.12 -11.78
CA SER A 160 5.09 -1.50 -11.17
C SER A 160 4.47 -2.73 -11.86
N PHE A 161 3.53 -3.37 -11.17
CA PHE A 161 2.81 -4.53 -11.71
C PHE A 161 2.21 -4.26 -13.10
N TYR A 162 1.65 -3.08 -13.32
CA TYR A 162 1.11 -2.68 -14.62
C TYR A 162 2.16 -2.62 -15.72
N MET A 163 3.36 -2.11 -15.41
CA MET A 163 4.45 -2.02 -16.38
C MET A 163 5.00 -3.40 -16.76
N ARG A 164 5.00 -4.34 -15.83
CA ARG A 164 5.51 -5.71 -16.03
C ARG A 164 4.58 -6.64 -16.79
N ARG A 165 3.33 -6.23 -17.07
CA ARG A 165 2.36 -7.05 -17.81
C ARG A 165 2.88 -7.35 -19.22
N GLU A 166 2.50 -8.52 -19.73
CA GLU A 166 2.73 -8.86 -21.13
C GLU A 166 2.00 -7.88 -22.04
N ARG A 167 2.70 -7.39 -23.06
CA ARG A 167 2.18 -6.47 -24.08
C ARG A 167 2.87 -6.73 -25.40
N SER A 168 2.13 -6.53 -26.50
CA SER A 168 2.69 -6.43 -27.83
C SER A 168 3.40 -5.08 -28.03
N ILE A 169 4.15 -4.93 -29.12
CA ILE A 169 4.76 -3.64 -29.49
C ILE A 169 3.68 -2.58 -29.71
N GLU A 170 2.60 -2.93 -30.38
CA GLU A 170 1.47 -2.04 -30.67
C GLU A 170 0.79 -1.54 -29.39
N GLU A 171 0.65 -2.42 -28.40
CA GLU A 171 0.13 -2.03 -27.07
C GLU A 171 1.08 -1.08 -26.34
N TRP A 172 2.39 -1.30 -26.45
CA TRP A 172 3.39 -0.38 -25.89
C TRP A 172 3.38 0.98 -26.62
N GLU A 173 3.17 1.01 -27.94
CA GLU A 173 2.98 2.25 -28.70
C GLU A 173 1.75 3.02 -28.18
N GLN A 174 0.63 2.34 -27.95
CA GLN A 174 -0.57 2.97 -27.39
C GLN A 174 -0.32 3.52 -25.96
N VAL A 175 0.44 2.80 -25.14
CA VAL A 175 0.85 3.30 -23.81
C VAL A 175 1.70 4.56 -23.97
N MET A 176 2.69 4.55 -24.87
CA MET A 176 3.55 5.70 -25.12
C MET A 176 2.75 6.94 -25.58
N GLN A 177 1.83 6.77 -26.51
CA GLN A 177 0.97 7.88 -26.99
C GLN A 177 0.11 8.45 -25.87
N ARG A 178 -0.41 7.60 -25.01
CA ARG A 178 -1.18 8.03 -23.82
C ARG A 178 -0.32 8.84 -22.86
N MET A 179 0.91 8.40 -22.59
CA MET A 179 1.83 9.11 -21.69
C MET A 179 2.26 10.46 -22.29
N ILE A 180 2.42 10.54 -23.61
CA ILE A 180 2.66 11.81 -24.32
C ILE A 180 1.44 12.74 -24.16
N GLY A 181 0.23 12.21 -24.26
CA GLY A 181 -0.99 12.96 -23.96
C GLY A 181 -1.03 13.55 -22.56
N TYR A 182 -0.47 12.85 -21.59
CA TYR A 182 -0.34 13.29 -20.18
C TYR A 182 0.89 14.18 -19.92
N GLY A 183 1.68 14.47 -20.93
CA GLY A 183 2.77 15.45 -20.78
C GLY A 183 4.19 14.90 -20.86
N ALA A 184 4.40 13.59 -21.04
CA ALA A 184 5.73 13.07 -21.34
C ALA A 184 6.27 13.63 -22.67
N ARG A 185 7.57 13.89 -22.73
CA ARG A 185 8.21 14.56 -23.90
C ARG A 185 9.50 13.86 -24.36
N PRO A 186 9.54 12.52 -24.49
CA PRO A 186 10.69 11.86 -25.09
C PRO A 186 10.74 12.21 -26.60
N SER A 187 11.93 12.35 -27.17
CA SER A 187 12.08 12.50 -28.61
C SER A 187 11.55 11.27 -29.36
N SER A 188 11.19 11.40 -30.63
CA SER A 188 10.67 10.26 -31.42
C SER A 188 11.62 9.06 -31.43
N GLU A 189 12.94 9.30 -31.52
CA GLU A 189 13.95 8.25 -31.42
C GLU A 189 13.93 7.56 -30.05
N MET A 190 13.83 8.35 -28.97
CA MET A 190 13.78 7.79 -27.60
C MET A 190 12.48 7.04 -27.35
N GLN A 191 11.34 7.47 -27.94
CA GLN A 191 10.07 6.73 -27.82
C GLN A 191 10.22 5.29 -28.34
N GLN A 192 10.77 5.13 -29.55
CA GLN A 192 10.99 3.82 -30.16
C GLN A 192 11.91 2.95 -29.28
N LYS A 193 13.06 3.48 -28.88
CA LYS A 193 14.00 2.77 -28.01
C LYS A 193 13.38 2.37 -26.66
N LEU A 194 12.59 3.24 -26.06
CA LEU A 194 11.89 2.94 -24.79
C LEU A 194 10.87 1.81 -24.94
N ILE A 195 10.07 1.84 -26.01
CA ILE A 195 9.09 0.80 -26.34
C ILE A 195 9.78 -0.55 -26.45
N GLU A 196 10.84 -0.63 -27.26
CA GLU A 196 11.62 -1.86 -27.46
C GLU A 196 12.27 -2.35 -26.16
N THR A 197 12.87 -1.44 -25.39
CA THR A 197 13.54 -1.76 -24.13
C THR A 197 12.54 -2.28 -23.09
N PHE A 198 11.39 -1.64 -22.92
CA PHE A 198 10.37 -2.10 -21.97
C PHE A 198 9.75 -3.43 -22.41
N ASN A 199 9.39 -3.56 -23.68
CA ASN A 199 8.83 -4.81 -24.19
C ASN A 199 9.77 -5.99 -24.01
N LYS A 200 11.00 -5.86 -24.53
CA LYS A 200 12.03 -6.90 -24.43
C LYS A 200 12.46 -7.14 -22.98
N GLY A 201 12.73 -6.06 -22.24
CA GLY A 201 13.26 -6.14 -20.89
C GLY A 201 12.26 -6.79 -19.92
N TYR A 202 11.01 -6.37 -19.90
CA TYR A 202 10.02 -7.00 -19.01
C TYR A 202 9.65 -8.42 -19.45
N THR A 203 9.72 -8.74 -20.74
CA THR A 203 9.58 -10.11 -21.21
C THR A 203 10.74 -10.99 -20.72
N ASP A 204 11.95 -10.50 -20.82
CA ASP A 204 13.14 -11.19 -20.31
C ASP A 204 13.05 -11.41 -18.79
N LEU A 205 12.69 -10.40 -18.03
CA LEU A 205 12.57 -10.50 -16.57
C LEU A 205 11.42 -11.41 -16.11
N ARG A 206 10.33 -11.54 -16.87
CA ARG A 206 9.29 -12.55 -16.59
C ARG A 206 9.77 -13.96 -16.82
N ASN A 207 10.58 -14.17 -17.86
CA ASN A 207 11.17 -15.47 -18.21
C ASN A 207 12.40 -15.82 -17.34
N HIS A 208 13.06 -14.81 -16.80
CA HIS A 208 14.30 -14.92 -15.99
C HIS A 208 14.15 -14.10 -14.70
N PRO A 209 13.20 -14.47 -13.81
CA PRO A 209 12.92 -13.72 -12.58
C PRO A 209 14.10 -13.64 -11.61
N GLU A 210 15.07 -14.55 -11.72
CA GLU A 210 16.32 -14.52 -10.95
C GLU A 210 17.19 -13.28 -11.20
N LYS A 211 16.97 -12.57 -12.29
CA LYS A 211 17.63 -11.29 -12.60
C LYS A 211 17.12 -10.12 -11.74
N VAL A 212 15.95 -10.26 -11.14
CA VAL A 212 15.40 -9.25 -10.25
C VAL A 212 16.01 -9.40 -8.87
N HIS A 213 17.04 -8.62 -8.59
CA HIS A 213 17.78 -8.71 -7.35
C HIS A 213 16.95 -8.24 -6.16
N ARG A 214 17.12 -8.92 -5.04
CA ARG A 214 16.47 -8.55 -3.79
C ARG A 214 16.88 -7.13 -3.39
N ALA A 215 15.90 -6.27 -3.17
CA ALA A 215 16.16 -4.95 -2.63
C ALA A 215 16.80 -5.08 -1.23
N LYS A 216 17.82 -4.26 -0.97
CA LYS A 216 18.40 -4.19 0.38
C LYS A 216 17.32 -3.70 1.34
N PRO A 217 17.04 -4.42 2.44
CA PRO A 217 16.05 -3.96 3.41
C PRO A 217 16.53 -2.65 4.05
N TRP A 218 15.58 -1.80 4.40
CA TRP A 218 15.86 -0.62 5.21
C TRP A 218 16.28 -1.10 6.60
N GLU A 219 17.41 -0.62 7.04
CA GLU A 219 17.91 -0.96 8.36
C GLU A 219 16.97 -0.32 9.40
N ASP A 220 16.74 -0.96 10.51
CA ASP A 220 16.02 -0.63 11.76
C ASP A 220 15.13 0.64 11.84
N GLN A 221 15.16 1.52 10.85
CA GLN A 221 14.43 2.80 10.81
C GLN A 221 12.91 2.63 10.78
N LEU A 222 12.42 1.48 10.31
CA LEU A 222 11.00 1.16 10.27
C LEU A 222 10.51 0.45 11.53
N ALA A 223 11.40 -0.08 12.35
CA ALA A 223 11.02 -0.73 13.60
C ALA A 223 10.23 0.24 14.49
N GLY A 224 9.04 -0.17 14.91
CA GLY A 224 8.14 0.67 15.69
C GLY A 224 7.37 1.74 14.89
N SER A 225 7.59 1.86 13.58
CA SER A 225 6.76 2.70 12.72
C SER A 225 5.39 2.07 12.49
N GLN A 226 4.37 2.91 12.31
CA GLN A 226 3.03 2.48 11.95
C GLN A 226 2.54 3.26 10.73
N ILE A 227 1.94 2.54 9.79
CA ILE A 227 1.25 3.11 8.63
C ILE A 227 -0.25 2.90 8.83
N THR A 228 -1.02 3.98 8.70
CA THR A 228 -2.47 3.92 8.71
C THR A 228 -2.96 4.25 7.31
N GLU A 229 -3.72 3.35 6.72
CA GLU A 229 -4.30 3.50 5.39
C GLU A 229 -5.83 3.59 5.53
N TRP A 230 -6.42 4.59 4.87
CA TRP A 230 -7.86 4.80 4.84
C TRP A 230 -8.38 4.45 3.44
N PRO A 231 -9.04 3.30 3.25
CA PRO A 231 -9.60 2.91 1.94
C PRO A 231 -10.83 3.77 1.63
N ILE A 232 -10.62 4.78 0.79
CA ILE A 232 -11.65 5.73 0.34
C ILE A 232 -12.10 5.36 -1.06
N GLY A 233 -13.36 5.68 -1.37
CA GLY A 233 -13.93 5.45 -2.69
C GLY A 233 -14.48 4.04 -2.89
N ASP A 234 -14.83 3.76 -4.12
CA ASP A 234 -15.42 2.51 -4.57
C ASP A 234 -14.65 1.94 -5.78
N PRO A 235 -15.08 0.80 -6.37
CA PRO A 235 -14.38 0.21 -7.52
C PRO A 235 -14.31 1.08 -8.78
N PHE A 236 -15.10 2.15 -8.86
CA PHE A 236 -15.11 3.10 -9.96
C PHE A 236 -14.33 4.38 -9.66
N SER A 237 -13.82 4.52 -8.44
CA SER A 237 -13.04 5.68 -8.04
C SER A 237 -11.63 5.66 -8.65
N GLN A 238 -11.16 6.81 -9.09
CA GLN A 238 -9.77 7.06 -9.46
C GLN A 238 -9.24 8.25 -8.67
N MET A 239 -8.70 7.97 -7.49
CA MET A 239 -8.07 8.98 -6.65
C MET A 239 -6.82 9.51 -7.35
N HIS A 240 -6.69 10.82 -7.49
CA HIS A 240 -5.59 11.44 -8.21
C HIS A 240 -4.80 12.42 -7.33
N ASP A 241 -5.33 13.60 -7.09
CA ASP A 241 -4.64 14.63 -6.32
C ASP A 241 -5.09 14.62 -4.86
N LEU A 242 -4.19 15.02 -3.96
CA LEU A 242 -4.53 15.22 -2.57
C LEU A 242 -3.99 16.56 -2.05
N LEU A 243 -4.75 17.17 -1.14
CA LEU A 243 -4.38 18.39 -0.46
C LEU A 243 -4.56 18.24 1.05
N LEU A 244 -3.49 18.49 1.81
CA LEU A 244 -3.59 18.67 3.26
C LEU A 244 -4.01 20.11 3.56
N HIS A 245 -5.20 20.27 4.13
CA HIS A 245 -5.72 21.57 4.51
C HIS A 245 -5.25 21.98 5.92
N SER A 246 -5.22 23.28 6.21
CA SER A 246 -4.80 23.83 7.51
C SER A 246 -5.69 23.38 8.70
N SER A 247 -6.90 22.88 8.44
CA SER A 247 -7.76 22.25 9.45
C SER A 247 -7.27 20.86 9.89
N GLY A 248 -6.27 20.28 9.21
CA GLY A 248 -5.81 18.91 9.41
C GLY A 248 -6.60 17.86 8.63
N LYS A 249 -7.59 18.27 7.83
CA LYS A 249 -8.33 17.42 6.89
C LYS A 249 -7.53 17.22 5.62
N ILE A 250 -7.74 16.09 4.95
CA ILE A 250 -7.18 15.79 3.64
C ILE A 250 -8.32 15.79 2.62
N TYR A 251 -8.12 16.51 1.53
CA TYR A 251 -9.04 16.53 0.39
C TYR A 251 -8.42 15.73 -0.76
N ILE A 252 -9.21 14.89 -1.42
CA ILE A 252 -8.75 13.97 -2.45
C ILE A 252 -9.70 14.07 -3.64
N GLY A 253 -9.16 14.36 -4.84
CA GLY A 253 -9.93 14.38 -6.08
C GLY A 253 -10.18 12.97 -6.61
N ASP A 254 -11.40 12.70 -7.04
CA ASP A 254 -11.80 11.47 -7.74
C ASP A 254 -12.12 11.80 -9.19
N ASN A 255 -11.17 11.53 -10.09
CA ASN A 255 -11.23 11.94 -11.48
C ASN A 255 -12.29 11.20 -12.33
N LEU A 256 -12.68 9.98 -11.95
CA LEU A 256 -13.69 9.24 -12.72
C LEU A 256 -15.10 9.57 -12.29
N GLN A 257 -15.29 10.10 -11.09
CA GLN A 257 -16.62 10.38 -10.55
C GLN A 257 -16.89 11.88 -10.35
N ASP A 258 -15.96 12.75 -10.78
CA ASP A 258 -16.05 14.21 -10.60
C ASP A 258 -16.37 14.61 -9.15
N ARG A 259 -15.67 13.99 -8.18
CA ARG A 259 -15.92 14.15 -6.75
C ARG A 259 -14.72 14.68 -6.02
N LEU A 260 -15.00 15.28 -4.87
CA LEU A 260 -14.01 15.65 -3.87
C LEU A 260 -14.36 14.93 -2.56
N TRP A 261 -13.43 14.13 -2.07
CA TRP A 261 -13.54 13.49 -0.77
C TRP A 261 -12.82 14.33 0.28
N GLU A 262 -13.46 14.50 1.43
CA GLU A 262 -12.80 15.00 2.64
C GLU A 262 -12.61 13.85 3.62
N ILE A 263 -11.43 13.72 4.20
CA ILE A 263 -11.16 12.76 5.26
C ILE A 263 -10.45 13.41 6.45
N ASP A 264 -10.89 13.03 7.64
CA ASP A 264 -10.14 13.25 8.86
C ASP A 264 -9.18 12.07 9.09
N PRO A 265 -7.86 12.26 8.90
CA PRO A 265 -6.90 11.16 8.99
C PRO A 265 -6.72 10.62 10.42
N LYS A 266 -7.28 11.28 11.44
CA LYS A 266 -7.21 10.81 12.83
C LYS A 266 -8.37 9.86 13.17
N THR A 267 -9.52 10.06 12.57
CA THR A 267 -10.75 9.36 12.92
C THR A 267 -11.30 8.47 11.81
N GLY A 268 -10.87 8.68 10.56
CA GLY A 268 -11.44 8.03 9.38
C GLY A 268 -12.83 8.53 9.02
N GLN A 269 -13.28 9.65 9.60
CA GLN A 269 -14.50 10.30 9.14
C GLN A 269 -14.29 10.90 7.75
N THR A 270 -15.22 10.67 6.85
CA THR A 270 -15.19 11.13 5.46
C THR A 270 -16.53 11.70 5.04
N VAL A 271 -16.50 12.63 4.11
CA VAL A 271 -17.66 13.26 3.47
C VAL A 271 -17.46 13.28 1.98
#